data_7e77272eae01e6e1c4dba2b5801da916
#
_entry.id   7e77272eae01e6e1c4dba2b5801da916
#
_cell.length_a   1.000
_cell.length_b   1.000
_cell.length_c   1.000
_cell.angle_alpha   90.00
_cell.angle_beta   90.00
_cell.angle_gamma   90.00
#
_symmetry.space_group_name_H-M   'P 1'
#
loop_
_entity.id
_entity.type
_entity.pdbx_description
1 polymer ?
#
loop_
_entity_poly.entity_id
_entity_poly.type
_entity_poly.pdbx_seq_one_letter_code
_entity_poly.pdbx_strand_id
1 'polypeptide(L)'
;AKYQQGDETFTRPSSLLNEHGRSKNKGPFQYGYLEGSYEIDTLNLLSVGVNLFRGKSTNLSELIADKVNRTDLTNGEPTTMYSYKRYSDSKGTFGSTDVNVDFQHSTSKKDELLTLSYRFSQSPNDNEGHSRLEDLEGVYSQAYRYPNWNINDASTTEHTAQVDYTTPLFKDQTLEAGVKYINRQSKSNTLEQVKDSLNAWQDISQRNSDFRHTQHIYSAYLGYMVKFNKFGAKAGVRAEGTSLNAEFAKAPEENFKTNYFDVVPNATLTYQLDMSSQLRLGYNMRIQRPGIWYLNPYLNNIDPQRISQGNPNLDSEKSNNVNFNFSKFAQKFSINASLSYTFVNNAIERYTIIANFP
;
A
#
# COMPACT_ATOMS: atom_id res chain seq x y z
N ALA A 1 4.84 7.52 24.03
CA ALA A 1 6.02 6.84 23.46
C ALA A 1 5.84 5.33 23.58
N LYS A 2 6.09 4.60 22.50
CA LYS A 2 6.14 3.12 22.50
C LYS A 2 7.62 2.71 22.50
N TYR A 3 7.94 1.68 23.27
CA TYR A 3 9.25 1.05 23.31
C TYR A 3 9.11 -0.35 22.72
N GLN A 4 10.03 -0.73 21.85
CA GLN A 4 10.16 -2.09 21.35
C GLN A 4 11.59 -2.57 21.61
N GLN A 5 11.71 -3.80 22.03
CA GLN A 5 12.97 -4.51 22.20
C GLN A 5 12.80 -5.88 21.54
N GLY A 6 13.78 -6.33 20.79
CA GLY A 6 13.76 -7.61 20.13
C GLY A 6 15.16 -8.14 19.89
N ASP A 7 15.26 -9.45 19.88
CA ASP A 7 16.48 -10.20 19.57
C ASP A 7 16.21 -11.01 18.33
N GLU A 8 17.06 -10.91 17.34
CA GLU A 8 16.99 -11.70 16.11
C GLU A 8 18.30 -12.47 15.93
N THR A 9 18.18 -13.72 15.50
CA THR A 9 19.32 -14.60 15.26
C THR A 9 19.22 -15.19 13.86
N PHE A 10 20.18 -14.89 13.01
CA PHE A 10 20.28 -15.42 11.66
C PHE A 10 21.40 -16.45 11.59
N THR A 11 21.05 -17.70 11.31
CA THR A 11 22.00 -18.82 11.24
C THR A 11 22.22 -19.24 9.80
N ARG A 12 23.49 -19.24 9.38
CA ARG A 12 23.97 -19.90 8.15
C ARG A 12 24.91 -21.05 8.54
N PRO A 13 25.15 -22.03 7.66
CA PRO A 13 26.08 -23.13 7.99
C PRO A 13 27.43 -22.66 8.53
N SER A 14 27.98 -21.58 7.96
CA SER A 14 29.31 -21.05 8.28
C SER A 14 29.29 -19.80 9.18
N SER A 15 28.16 -19.17 9.45
CA SER A 15 28.13 -17.95 10.25
C SER A 15 26.87 -17.80 11.08
N LEU A 16 26.98 -17.06 12.19
CA LEU A 16 25.89 -16.68 13.08
C LEU A 16 25.88 -15.17 13.23
N LEU A 17 24.72 -14.56 13.02
CA LEU A 17 24.48 -13.13 13.27
C LEU A 17 23.47 -13.01 14.40
N ASN A 18 23.86 -12.36 15.49
CA ASN A 18 23.01 -12.02 16.60
C ASN A 18 22.73 -10.51 16.56
N GLU A 19 21.47 -10.15 16.64
CA GLU A 19 21.04 -8.76 16.69
C GLU A 19 20.20 -8.51 17.94
N HIS A 20 20.53 -7.46 18.68
CA HIS A 20 19.78 -6.98 19.82
C HIS A 20 19.40 -5.52 19.62
N GLY A 21 18.09 -5.23 19.55
CA GLY A 21 17.57 -3.92 19.19
C GLY A 21 16.65 -3.31 20.23
N ARG A 22 16.76 -1.99 20.39
CA ARG A 22 15.83 -1.16 21.18
C ARG A 22 15.32 -0.02 20.32
N SER A 23 14.02 0.27 20.38
CA SER A 23 13.47 1.44 19.69
C SER A 23 12.48 2.19 20.57
N LYS A 24 12.42 3.51 20.35
CA LYS A 24 11.49 4.44 21.01
C LYS A 24 10.79 5.25 19.94
N ASN A 25 9.48 5.04 19.81
CA ASN A 25 8.65 5.71 18.84
C ASN A 25 7.72 6.74 19.50
N LYS A 26 7.61 7.92 18.89
CA LYS A 26 6.62 8.96 19.23
C LYS A 26 5.89 9.34 17.95
N GLY A 27 4.57 9.44 18.00
CA GLY A 27 3.77 9.73 16.81
C GLY A 27 2.51 10.53 17.16
N PRO A 28 2.60 11.85 17.42
CA PRO A 28 1.40 12.68 17.54
C PRO A 28 0.74 12.83 16.17
N PHE A 29 -0.60 12.87 16.17
CA PHE A 29 -1.37 13.13 14.96
C PHE A 29 -2.55 14.06 15.26
N GLN A 30 -3.06 14.71 14.22
CA GLN A 30 -4.23 15.57 14.23
C GLN A 30 -5.17 15.12 13.12
N TYR A 31 -6.44 15.15 13.40
CA TYR A 31 -7.50 14.79 12.47
C TYR A 31 -8.59 15.83 12.51
N GLY A 32 -9.09 16.23 11.33
CA GLY A 32 -10.22 17.12 11.15
C GLY A 32 -11.11 16.62 10.03
N TYR A 33 -12.42 16.64 10.23
CA TYR A 33 -13.41 16.27 9.23
C TYR A 33 -14.54 17.29 9.22
N LEU A 34 -14.94 17.72 8.03
CA LEU A 34 -16.09 18.58 7.80
C LEU A 34 -16.88 18.04 6.62
N GLU A 35 -18.18 17.90 6.78
CA GLU A 35 -19.09 17.52 5.70
C GLU A 35 -20.30 18.42 5.73
N GLY A 36 -20.79 18.79 4.56
CA GLY A 36 -22.04 19.54 4.38
C GLY A 36 -22.76 19.09 3.14
N SER A 37 -24.09 19.05 3.21
CA SER A 37 -24.96 18.77 2.09
C SER A 37 -25.96 19.90 1.89
N TYR A 38 -26.22 20.23 0.64
CA TYR A 38 -27.17 21.27 0.25
C TYR A 38 -28.18 20.72 -0.76
N GLU A 39 -29.43 20.68 -0.38
CA GLU A 39 -30.54 20.34 -1.27
C GLU A 39 -30.85 21.58 -2.13
N ILE A 40 -30.46 21.52 -3.42
CA ILE A 40 -30.71 22.59 -4.40
C ILE A 40 -32.22 22.64 -4.66
N ASP A 41 -32.81 21.48 -4.82
CA ASP A 41 -34.24 21.23 -4.94
C ASP A 41 -34.54 19.77 -4.54
N THR A 42 -35.79 19.32 -4.72
CA THR A 42 -36.26 17.98 -4.33
C THR A 42 -35.60 16.85 -5.12
N LEU A 43 -34.90 17.13 -6.23
CA LEU A 43 -34.27 16.17 -7.11
C LEU A 43 -32.73 16.29 -7.09
N ASN A 44 -32.20 17.41 -6.60
CA ASN A 44 -30.78 17.73 -6.72
C ASN A 44 -30.14 17.95 -5.34
N LEU A 45 -29.15 17.15 -5.04
CA LEU A 45 -28.36 17.22 -3.80
C LEU A 45 -26.89 17.42 -4.13
N LEU A 46 -26.28 18.41 -3.52
CA LEU A 46 -24.81 18.62 -3.55
C LEU A 46 -24.24 18.33 -2.18
N SER A 47 -23.21 17.47 -2.12
CA SER A 47 -22.49 17.17 -0.89
C SER A 47 -21.02 17.50 -1.06
N VAL A 48 -20.41 18.08 -0.03
CA VAL A 48 -18.98 18.43 0.01
C VAL A 48 -18.40 17.92 1.32
N GLY A 49 -17.33 17.16 1.24
CA GLY A 49 -16.60 16.66 2.39
C GLY A 49 -15.12 17.05 2.32
N VAL A 50 -14.56 17.44 3.46
CA VAL A 50 -13.13 17.72 3.62
C VAL A 50 -12.61 16.92 4.78
N ASN A 51 -11.53 16.15 4.53
CA ASN A 51 -10.86 15.36 5.53
C ASN A 51 -9.38 15.78 5.58
N LEU A 52 -8.90 16.11 6.77
CA LEU A 52 -7.54 16.56 7.03
C LEU A 52 -6.91 15.64 8.07
N PHE A 53 -5.79 15.07 7.72
CA PHE A 53 -4.97 14.27 8.61
C PHE A 53 -3.52 14.75 8.55
N ARG A 54 -2.89 14.96 9.70
CA ARG A 54 -1.48 15.29 9.81
C ARG A 54 -0.87 14.53 10.97
N GLY A 55 0.25 13.88 10.73
CA GLY A 55 1.01 13.17 11.74
C GLY A 55 2.49 13.49 11.66
N LYS A 56 3.16 13.30 12.78
CA LYS A 56 4.62 13.31 12.88
C LYS A 56 5.06 12.01 13.51
N SER A 57 6.18 11.48 13.05
CA SER A 57 6.84 10.34 13.68
C SER A 57 8.25 10.72 14.11
N THR A 58 8.68 10.19 15.23
CA THR A 58 10.08 10.25 15.66
C THR A 58 10.43 8.86 16.13
N ASN A 59 11.48 8.28 15.55
CA ASN A 59 12.00 6.98 15.95
C ASN A 59 13.46 7.16 16.38
N LEU A 60 13.76 6.69 17.56
CA LEU A 60 15.13 6.56 18.06
C LEU A 60 15.40 5.07 18.24
N SER A 61 16.42 4.54 17.58
CA SER A 61 16.75 3.12 17.67
C SER A 61 18.26 2.91 17.93
N GLU A 62 18.53 1.88 18.68
CA GLU A 62 19.85 1.33 18.95
C GLU A 62 19.82 -0.15 18.53
N LEU A 63 20.80 -0.58 17.77
CA LEU A 63 21.00 -1.96 17.35
C LEU A 63 22.43 -2.36 17.64
N ILE A 64 22.61 -3.46 18.38
CA ILE A 64 23.88 -4.14 18.58
C ILE A 64 23.87 -5.36 17.68
N ALA A 65 24.88 -5.52 16.85
CA ALA A 65 25.02 -6.64 15.92
C ALA A 65 26.38 -7.30 16.07
N ASP A 66 26.38 -8.62 16.24
CA ASP A 66 27.58 -9.46 16.35
C ASP A 66 27.50 -10.59 15.33
N LYS A 67 28.44 -10.64 14.40
CA LYS A 67 28.56 -11.74 13.43
C LYS A 67 29.82 -12.52 13.66
N VAL A 68 29.65 -13.82 13.84
CA VAL A 68 30.75 -14.76 14.08
C VAL A 68 30.84 -15.81 12.97
N ASN A 69 32.07 -16.24 12.66
CA ASN A 69 32.34 -17.39 11.81
C ASN A 69 32.35 -18.66 12.66
N ARG A 70 31.45 -19.60 12.36
CA ARG A 70 31.29 -20.84 13.13
C ARG A 70 32.28 -21.95 12.70
N THR A 71 32.89 -21.78 11.54
CA THR A 71 33.82 -22.76 10.98
C THR A 71 35.31 -22.40 11.26
N ASP A 72 35.53 -21.14 11.65
CA ASP A 72 36.84 -20.67 12.02
C ASP A 72 36.86 -20.40 13.56
N LEU A 73 37.63 -21.20 14.26
CA LEU A 73 37.67 -21.15 15.72
C LEU A 73 39.03 -20.65 16.22
N THR A 74 39.01 -19.66 17.09
CA THR A 74 40.20 -19.23 17.83
C THR A 74 40.04 -19.67 19.29
N ASN A 75 40.94 -20.51 19.77
CA ASN A 75 40.89 -21.12 21.12
C ASN A 75 39.59 -21.91 21.39
N GLY A 76 38.97 -22.47 20.36
CA GLY A 76 37.74 -23.24 20.47
C GLY A 76 36.46 -22.37 20.40
N GLU A 77 36.55 -21.06 20.32
CA GLU A 77 35.45 -20.12 20.17
C GLU A 77 35.35 -19.59 18.73
N PRO A 78 34.10 -19.36 18.22
CA PRO A 78 33.89 -18.75 16.91
C PRO A 78 34.57 -17.40 16.76
N THR A 79 35.28 -17.16 15.65
CA THR A 79 35.93 -15.88 15.37
C THR A 79 34.92 -14.79 15.02
N THR A 80 35.05 -13.63 15.63
CA THR A 80 34.24 -12.45 15.28
C THR A 80 34.59 -12.00 13.85
N MET A 81 33.60 -11.96 12.98
CA MET A 81 33.73 -11.39 11.64
C MET A 81 33.59 -9.87 11.67
N TYR A 82 32.59 -9.40 12.39
CA TYR A 82 32.37 -7.98 12.71
C TYR A 82 31.39 -7.84 13.87
N SER A 83 31.53 -6.73 14.61
CA SER A 83 30.55 -6.25 15.55
C SER A 83 30.38 -4.73 15.44
N TYR A 84 29.19 -4.23 15.77
CA TYR A 84 28.93 -2.81 15.79
C TYR A 84 27.71 -2.46 16.65
N LYS A 85 27.68 -1.20 17.11
CA LYS A 85 26.46 -0.55 17.60
C LYS A 85 26.01 0.48 16.59
N ARG A 86 24.74 0.38 16.15
CA ARG A 86 24.12 1.35 15.27
C ARG A 86 23.10 2.17 16.04
N TYR A 87 23.29 3.47 16.02
CA TYR A 87 22.32 4.44 16.50
C TYR A 87 21.64 5.05 15.27
N SER A 88 20.32 5.08 15.31
CA SER A 88 19.53 5.74 14.26
C SER A 88 18.48 6.64 14.90
N ASP A 89 18.37 7.85 14.38
CA ASP A 89 17.25 8.72 14.65
C ASP A 89 16.54 9.02 13.33
N SER A 90 15.22 9.00 13.32
CA SER A 90 14.45 9.42 12.18
C SER A 90 13.24 10.24 12.59
N LYS A 91 12.92 11.21 11.75
CA LYS A 91 11.77 12.09 11.89
C LYS A 91 10.99 12.04 10.59
N GLY A 92 9.67 11.89 10.67
CA GLY A 92 8.81 11.91 9.51
C GLY A 92 7.60 12.80 9.75
N THR A 93 7.12 13.38 8.65
CA THR A 93 5.80 14.01 8.58
C THR A 93 4.98 13.31 7.53
N PHE A 94 3.75 12.97 7.86
CA PHE A 94 2.84 12.29 6.97
C PHE A 94 1.43 12.86 7.13
N GLY A 95 0.59 12.65 6.14
CA GLY A 95 -0.77 13.15 6.24
C GLY A 95 -1.58 12.92 4.99
N SER A 96 -2.81 13.39 5.03
CA SER A 96 -3.67 13.50 3.85
C SER A 96 -4.55 14.75 3.92
N THR A 97 -4.86 15.28 2.77
CA THR A 97 -5.93 16.25 2.54
C THR A 97 -6.82 15.64 1.47
N ASP A 98 -8.05 15.32 1.85
CA ASP A 98 -9.04 14.76 0.94
C ASP A 98 -10.20 15.75 0.82
N VAL A 99 -10.61 16.04 -0.41
CA VAL A 99 -11.80 16.83 -0.73
C VAL A 99 -12.68 16.00 -1.64
N ASN A 100 -13.92 15.79 -1.24
CA ASN A 100 -14.93 15.08 -2.02
C ASN A 100 -16.05 16.05 -2.38
N VAL A 101 -16.53 15.99 -3.61
CA VAL A 101 -17.69 16.72 -4.08
C VAL A 101 -18.58 15.73 -4.84
N ASP A 102 -19.80 15.55 -4.37
CA ASP A 102 -20.76 14.65 -4.95
C ASP A 102 -22.03 15.45 -5.32
N PHE A 103 -22.44 15.33 -6.57
CA PHE A 103 -23.72 15.84 -7.05
C PHE A 103 -24.62 14.67 -7.41
N GLN A 104 -25.80 14.62 -6.79
CA GLN A 104 -26.80 13.60 -7.03
C GLN A 104 -28.03 14.23 -7.70
N HIS A 105 -28.46 13.62 -8.78
CA HIS A 105 -29.68 13.98 -9.47
C HIS A 105 -30.62 12.78 -9.50
N SER A 106 -31.76 12.90 -8.81
CA SER A 106 -32.87 11.96 -8.84
C SER A 106 -33.86 12.38 -9.93
N THR A 107 -34.40 11.47 -10.68
CA THR A 107 -35.43 11.78 -11.66
C THR A 107 -36.83 11.58 -11.07
N SER A 108 -37.86 11.90 -11.81
CA SER A 108 -39.25 11.59 -11.43
C SER A 108 -39.55 10.08 -11.37
N LYS A 109 -38.71 9.24 -11.96
CA LYS A 109 -38.79 7.80 -11.87
C LYS A 109 -38.19 7.32 -10.56
N LYS A 110 -38.98 6.65 -9.75
CA LYS A 110 -38.55 6.13 -8.44
C LYS A 110 -37.29 5.28 -8.56
N ASP A 111 -36.35 5.47 -7.66
CA ASP A 111 -35.08 4.74 -7.57
C ASP A 111 -34.14 4.93 -8.80
N GLU A 112 -34.37 5.95 -9.61
CA GLU A 112 -33.43 6.36 -10.66
C GLU A 112 -32.56 7.51 -10.17
N LEU A 113 -31.23 7.29 -10.27
CA LEU A 113 -30.24 8.19 -9.70
C LEU A 113 -29.02 8.33 -10.63
N LEU A 114 -28.63 9.57 -10.89
CA LEU A 114 -27.33 9.92 -11.48
C LEU A 114 -26.48 10.56 -10.40
N THR A 115 -25.25 10.05 -10.22
CA THR A 115 -24.27 10.63 -9.31
C THR A 115 -23.02 11.04 -10.06
N LEU A 116 -22.59 12.28 -9.88
CA LEU A 116 -21.30 12.81 -10.36
C LEU A 116 -20.42 13.03 -9.14
N SER A 117 -19.29 12.34 -9.11
CA SER A 117 -18.37 12.42 -7.97
C SER A 117 -16.99 12.90 -8.43
N TYR A 118 -16.41 13.81 -7.66
CA TYR A 118 -15.02 14.21 -7.82
C TYR A 118 -14.33 14.15 -6.47
N ARG A 119 -13.14 13.51 -6.45
CA ARG A 119 -12.28 13.49 -5.28
C ARG A 119 -10.89 13.98 -5.64
N PHE A 120 -10.40 14.88 -4.81
CA PHE A 120 -8.99 15.28 -4.74
C PHE A 120 -8.38 14.72 -3.46
N SER A 121 -7.18 14.13 -3.57
CA SER A 121 -6.42 13.65 -2.42
C SER A 121 -4.95 14.05 -2.58
N GLN A 122 -4.35 14.58 -1.53
CA GLN A 122 -2.92 14.88 -1.47
C GLN A 122 -2.34 14.30 -0.18
N SER A 123 -1.30 13.49 -0.29
CA SER A 123 -0.66 12.79 0.82
C SER A 123 0.85 13.04 0.81
N PRO A 124 1.35 14.03 1.57
CA PRO A 124 2.79 14.18 1.81
C PRO A 124 3.30 13.07 2.73
N ASN A 125 4.54 12.66 2.53
CA ASN A 125 5.24 11.67 3.33
C ASN A 125 6.74 11.95 3.32
N ASP A 126 7.16 12.87 4.17
CA ASP A 126 8.54 13.30 4.27
C ASP A 126 9.23 12.55 5.39
N ASN A 127 10.46 12.16 5.17
CA ASN A 127 11.26 11.45 6.15
C ASN A 127 12.71 11.95 6.14
N GLU A 128 13.26 12.15 7.32
CA GLU A 128 14.65 12.51 7.56
C GLU A 128 15.22 11.50 8.57
N GLY A 129 16.37 10.92 8.27
CA GLY A 129 17.02 9.95 9.13
C GLY A 129 18.52 10.13 9.19
N HIS A 130 19.06 10.03 10.41
CA HIS A 130 20.50 9.97 10.67
C HIS A 130 20.85 8.60 11.22
N SER A 131 21.96 8.04 10.78
CA SER A 131 22.53 6.88 11.44
C SER A 131 24.04 6.97 11.57
N ARG A 132 24.56 6.32 12.62
CA ARG A 132 25.99 6.21 12.89
C ARG A 132 26.30 4.85 13.48
N LEU A 133 27.48 4.35 13.19
CA LEU A 133 28.04 3.16 13.82
C LEU A 133 29.08 3.57 14.87
N GLU A 134 29.03 2.87 15.99
CA GLU A 134 30.01 2.95 17.08
C GLU A 134 30.52 1.55 17.42
N ASP A 135 31.63 1.45 18.15
CA ASP A 135 32.22 0.18 18.58
C ASP A 135 32.41 -0.81 17.43
N LEU A 136 32.87 -0.32 16.28
CA LEU A 136 33.04 -1.12 15.06
C LEU A 136 34.32 -1.96 15.12
N GLU A 137 34.16 -3.27 15.14
CA GLU A 137 35.25 -4.25 15.08
C GLU A 137 35.11 -5.13 13.83
N GLY A 138 36.24 -5.63 13.32
CA GLY A 138 36.30 -6.56 12.22
C GLY A 138 36.13 -5.93 10.83
N VAL A 139 35.91 -6.79 9.81
CA VAL A 139 35.75 -6.38 8.43
C VAL A 139 34.28 -6.07 8.16
N TYR A 140 33.97 -4.80 8.02
CA TYR A 140 32.68 -4.29 7.58
C TYR A 140 32.87 -3.34 6.40
N SER A 141 31.86 -3.20 5.55
CA SER A 141 31.94 -2.32 4.38
C SER A 141 32.27 -0.88 4.82
N GLN A 142 33.30 -0.31 4.19
CA GLN A 142 33.74 1.07 4.50
C GLN A 142 32.63 2.12 4.25
N ALA A 143 31.66 1.82 3.39
CA ALA A 143 30.54 2.71 3.08
C ALA A 143 29.65 3.02 4.28
N TYR A 144 29.69 2.20 5.34
CA TYR A 144 28.86 2.37 6.54
C TYR A 144 29.65 2.85 7.78
N ARG A 145 30.95 3.03 7.63
CA ARG A 145 31.82 3.41 8.73
C ARG A 145 31.55 4.83 9.26
N TYR A 146 31.02 5.68 8.40
CA TYR A 146 30.78 7.10 8.71
C TYR A 146 29.29 7.39 8.91
N PRO A 147 28.94 8.40 9.75
CA PRO A 147 27.57 8.82 9.89
C PRO A 147 26.92 9.16 8.55
N ASN A 148 25.71 8.72 8.35
CA ASN A 148 24.92 9.03 7.17
C ASN A 148 23.66 9.83 7.52
N TRP A 149 23.22 10.61 6.55
CA TRP A 149 21.99 11.39 6.59
C TRP A 149 21.19 11.12 5.35
N ASN A 150 19.96 10.68 5.53
CA ASN A 150 19.00 10.44 4.46
C ASN A 150 17.81 11.37 4.61
N ILE A 151 17.49 12.11 3.55
CA ILE A 151 16.31 12.97 3.46
C ILE A 151 15.48 12.45 2.29
N ASN A 152 14.20 12.23 2.53
CA ASN A 152 13.25 11.88 1.48
C ASN A 152 12.01 12.76 1.57
N ASP A 153 11.80 13.59 0.55
CA ASP A 153 10.60 14.39 0.36
C ASP A 153 9.71 13.66 -0.64
N ALA A 154 8.56 13.16 -0.18
CA ALA A 154 7.65 12.41 -1.01
C ALA A 154 6.22 12.93 -0.90
N SER A 155 5.49 12.82 -1.99
CA SER A 155 4.06 13.14 -2.01
C SER A 155 3.32 12.35 -3.07
N THR A 156 2.06 12.06 -2.80
CA THR A 156 1.12 11.53 -3.78
C THR A 156 -0.05 12.48 -3.94
N THR A 157 -0.39 12.82 -5.17
CA THR A 157 -1.60 13.57 -5.52
C THR A 157 -2.48 12.69 -6.39
N GLU A 158 -3.77 12.63 -6.07
CA GLU A 158 -4.75 11.84 -6.80
C GLU A 158 -5.99 12.68 -7.11
N HIS A 159 -6.42 12.58 -8.36
CA HIS A 159 -7.68 13.11 -8.85
C HIS A 159 -8.54 11.95 -9.32
N THR A 160 -9.75 11.84 -8.79
CA THR A 160 -10.73 10.83 -9.20
C THR A 160 -11.98 11.53 -9.68
N ALA A 161 -12.44 11.17 -10.88
CA ALA A 161 -13.74 11.57 -11.42
C ALA A 161 -14.56 10.31 -11.69
N GLN A 162 -15.83 10.32 -11.31
CA GLN A 162 -16.72 9.16 -11.43
C GLN A 162 -18.13 9.60 -11.81
N VAL A 163 -18.76 8.82 -12.65
CA VAL A 163 -20.18 8.97 -13.04
C VAL A 163 -20.86 7.64 -12.81
N ASP A 164 -21.90 7.64 -11.99
CA ASP A 164 -22.71 6.48 -11.66
C ASP A 164 -24.15 6.72 -12.10
N TYR A 165 -24.75 5.74 -12.72
CA TYR A 165 -26.14 5.75 -13.10
C TYR A 165 -26.82 4.46 -12.64
N THR A 166 -27.89 4.64 -11.88
CA THR A 166 -28.76 3.55 -11.41
C THR A 166 -30.16 3.77 -11.91
N THR A 167 -30.76 2.76 -12.54
CA THR A 167 -32.15 2.85 -13.01
C THR A 167 -32.91 1.55 -12.84
N PRO A 168 -34.15 1.57 -12.37
CA PRO A 168 -35.03 0.42 -12.44
C PRO A 168 -35.45 0.16 -13.90
N LEU A 169 -35.19 -1.04 -14.43
CA LEU A 169 -35.61 -1.44 -15.80
C LEU A 169 -37.04 -1.94 -15.79
N PHE A 170 -37.31 -2.89 -14.89
CA PHE A 170 -38.64 -3.48 -14.71
C PHE A 170 -38.92 -3.60 -13.20
N LYS A 171 -40.11 -4.13 -12.86
CA LYS A 171 -40.44 -4.41 -11.46
C LYS A 171 -39.37 -5.35 -10.86
N ASP A 172 -38.85 -4.96 -9.73
CA ASP A 172 -37.83 -5.73 -8.98
C ASP A 172 -36.49 -5.96 -9.73
N GLN A 173 -36.19 -5.13 -10.74
CA GLN A 173 -34.96 -5.21 -11.54
C GLN A 173 -34.28 -3.83 -11.58
N THR A 174 -32.97 -3.82 -11.31
CA THR A 174 -32.18 -2.59 -11.32
C THR A 174 -30.92 -2.79 -12.14
N LEU A 175 -30.62 -1.82 -12.99
CA LEU A 175 -29.37 -1.69 -13.73
C LEU A 175 -28.51 -0.63 -13.06
N GLU A 176 -27.25 -0.93 -12.86
CA GLU A 176 -26.22 -0.01 -12.40
C GLU A 176 -25.13 0.06 -13.47
N ALA A 177 -24.71 1.25 -13.86
CA ALA A 177 -23.61 1.45 -14.80
C ALA A 177 -22.78 2.65 -14.35
N GLY A 178 -21.50 2.63 -14.64
CA GLY A 178 -20.67 3.79 -14.34
C GLY A 178 -19.31 3.74 -14.99
N VAL A 179 -18.67 4.90 -14.99
CA VAL A 179 -17.29 5.09 -15.46
C VAL A 179 -16.50 5.83 -14.40
N LYS A 180 -15.22 5.51 -14.29
CA LYS A 180 -14.33 6.12 -13.34
C LYS A 180 -12.96 6.37 -13.97
N TYR A 181 -12.41 7.51 -13.72
CA TYR A 181 -11.05 7.87 -14.09
C TYR A 181 -10.27 8.30 -12.86
N ILE A 182 -9.05 7.78 -12.73
CA ILE A 182 -8.10 8.18 -11.67
C ILE A 182 -6.81 8.61 -12.33
N ASN A 183 -6.34 9.81 -11.96
CA ASN A 183 -4.98 10.27 -12.21
C ASN A 183 -4.25 10.32 -10.87
N ARG A 184 -3.20 9.52 -10.73
CA ARG A 184 -2.35 9.49 -9.54
C ARG A 184 -0.93 9.85 -9.92
N GLN A 185 -0.35 10.81 -9.21
CA GLN A 185 1.03 11.23 -9.37
C GLN A 185 1.75 11.12 -8.04
N SER A 186 2.81 10.34 -8.00
CA SER A 186 3.70 10.22 -6.85
C SER A 186 5.06 10.78 -7.21
N LYS A 187 5.66 11.52 -6.28
CA LYS A 187 7.01 12.08 -6.39
C LYS A 187 7.79 11.66 -5.15
N SER A 188 9.08 11.42 -5.32
CA SER A 188 10.00 11.15 -4.23
C SER A 188 11.36 11.70 -4.60
N ASN A 189 11.87 12.63 -3.81
CA ASN A 189 13.21 13.18 -3.94
C ASN A 189 14.03 12.73 -2.73
N THR A 190 15.02 11.88 -2.99
CA THR A 190 15.91 11.34 -1.96
C THR A 190 17.29 11.94 -2.08
N LEU A 191 17.79 12.48 -0.98
CA LEU A 191 19.16 12.93 -0.80
C LEU A 191 19.83 12.08 0.26
N GLU A 192 20.97 11.50 -0.07
CA GLU A 192 21.80 10.76 0.88
C GLU A 192 23.17 11.39 0.99
N GLN A 193 23.58 11.67 2.22
CA GLN A 193 24.88 12.26 2.56
C GLN A 193 25.61 11.36 3.53
N VAL A 194 26.93 11.37 3.45
CA VAL A 194 27.83 10.70 4.39
C VAL A 194 28.86 11.72 4.91
N LYS A 195 29.25 11.58 6.17
CA LYS A 195 30.42 12.34 6.66
C LYS A 195 31.71 11.73 6.11
N ASP A 196 32.61 12.60 5.68
CA ASP A 196 33.97 12.20 5.30
C ASP A 196 34.91 12.14 6.51
N SER A 197 36.17 11.81 6.29
CA SER A 197 37.20 11.75 7.30
C SER A 197 37.53 13.13 7.97
N LEU A 198 37.15 14.23 7.33
CA LEU A 198 37.26 15.60 7.83
C LEU A 198 36.00 16.08 8.54
N ASN A 199 35.02 15.15 8.78
CA ASN A 199 33.75 15.44 9.43
C ASN A 199 32.82 16.38 8.62
N ALA A 200 33.04 16.51 7.29
CA ALA A 200 32.19 17.27 6.38
C ALA A 200 31.15 16.37 5.71
N TRP A 201 29.93 16.87 5.51
CA TRP A 201 28.89 16.16 4.78
C TRP A 201 29.17 16.17 3.29
N GLN A 202 29.15 15.00 2.67
CA GLN A 202 29.35 14.78 1.24
C GLN A 202 28.15 14.05 0.66
N ASP A 203 27.64 14.51 -0.49
CA ASP A 203 26.56 13.87 -1.20
C ASP A 203 27.00 12.54 -1.81
N ILE A 204 26.21 11.50 -1.60
CA ILE A 204 26.38 10.24 -2.32
C ILE A 204 25.49 10.29 -3.56
N SER A 205 25.98 10.95 -4.61
CA SER A 205 25.20 11.23 -5.83
C SER A 205 24.59 9.97 -6.47
N GLN A 206 25.25 8.82 -6.35
CA GLN A 206 24.78 7.52 -6.87
C GLN A 206 23.55 6.99 -6.11
N ARG A 207 23.26 7.51 -4.91
CA ARG A 207 22.11 7.12 -4.08
C ARG A 207 21.02 8.17 -4.04
N ASN A 208 21.31 9.35 -4.59
CA ASN A 208 20.31 10.41 -4.71
C ASN A 208 19.34 10.04 -5.83
N SER A 209 18.05 10.12 -5.56
CA SER A 209 16.99 9.79 -6.51
C SER A 209 16.00 10.95 -6.63
N ASP A 210 15.62 11.28 -7.84
CA ASP A 210 14.45 12.11 -8.15
C ASP A 210 13.53 11.23 -9.00
N PHE A 211 12.50 10.74 -8.35
CA PHE A 211 11.57 9.77 -8.90
C PHE A 211 10.19 10.37 -9.07
N ARG A 212 9.60 10.14 -10.23
CA ARG A 212 8.22 10.48 -10.54
C ARG A 212 7.48 9.29 -11.11
N HIS A 213 6.29 9.05 -10.60
CA HIS A 213 5.42 7.98 -11.01
C HIS A 213 4.03 8.53 -11.33
N THR A 214 3.59 8.35 -12.57
CA THR A 214 2.26 8.77 -13.01
C THR A 214 1.44 7.55 -13.42
N GLN A 215 0.22 7.48 -12.93
CA GLN A 215 -0.70 6.38 -13.19
C GLN A 215 -2.06 6.91 -13.63
N HIS A 216 -2.54 6.43 -14.76
CA HIS A 216 -3.88 6.67 -15.29
C HIS A 216 -4.68 5.37 -15.22
N ILE A 217 -5.82 5.39 -14.56
CA ILE A 217 -6.72 4.24 -14.43
C ILE A 217 -8.07 4.63 -15.00
N TYR A 218 -8.52 3.86 -15.97
CA TYR A 218 -9.83 3.98 -16.62
C TYR A 218 -10.65 2.76 -16.25
N SER A 219 -11.86 2.95 -15.75
CA SER A 219 -12.74 1.85 -15.38
C SER A 219 -14.12 2.10 -15.94
N ALA A 220 -14.74 1.03 -16.42
CA ALA A 220 -16.17 0.99 -16.75
C ALA A 220 -16.79 -0.24 -16.09
N TYR A 221 -18.00 -0.12 -15.59
CA TYR A 221 -18.67 -1.22 -14.93
C TYR A 221 -20.16 -1.24 -15.22
N LEU A 222 -20.70 -2.45 -15.20
CA LEU A 222 -22.11 -2.75 -15.36
C LEU A 222 -22.52 -3.75 -14.30
N GLY A 223 -23.64 -3.50 -13.66
CA GLY A 223 -24.25 -4.36 -12.65
C GLY A 223 -25.74 -4.53 -12.92
N TYR A 224 -26.24 -5.72 -12.70
CA TYR A 224 -27.65 -6.04 -12.82
C TYR A 224 -28.14 -6.77 -11.57
N MET A 225 -29.25 -6.31 -11.04
CA MET A 225 -29.90 -6.88 -9.87
C MET A 225 -31.33 -7.25 -10.20
N VAL A 226 -31.73 -8.45 -9.79
CA VAL A 226 -33.10 -8.92 -9.90
C VAL A 226 -33.57 -9.56 -8.61
N LYS A 227 -34.82 -9.29 -8.24
CA LYS A 227 -35.53 -9.97 -7.14
C LYS A 227 -36.72 -10.73 -7.70
N PHE A 228 -36.85 -11.98 -7.32
CA PHE A 228 -37.94 -12.81 -7.71
C PHE A 228 -38.41 -13.66 -6.53
N ASN A 229 -39.61 -13.37 -6.01
CA ASN A 229 -40.13 -13.99 -4.80
C ASN A 229 -39.11 -13.96 -3.63
N LYS A 230 -38.62 -15.13 -3.23
CA LYS A 230 -37.64 -15.32 -2.17
C LYS A 230 -36.17 -15.25 -2.66
N PHE A 231 -35.95 -15.16 -3.96
CA PHE A 231 -34.63 -15.09 -4.55
C PHE A 231 -34.24 -13.66 -4.90
N GLY A 232 -33.01 -13.31 -4.64
CA GLY A 232 -32.35 -12.13 -5.16
C GLY A 232 -31.05 -12.53 -5.84
N ALA A 233 -30.76 -11.96 -6.99
CA ALA A 233 -29.49 -12.14 -7.69
C ALA A 233 -28.93 -10.76 -8.08
N LYS A 234 -27.63 -10.57 -7.87
CA LYS A 234 -26.86 -9.44 -8.39
C LYS A 234 -25.64 -9.99 -9.10
N ALA A 235 -25.40 -9.55 -10.32
CA ALA A 235 -24.17 -9.84 -11.06
C ALA A 235 -23.60 -8.53 -11.61
N GLY A 236 -22.28 -8.42 -11.60
CA GLY A 236 -21.60 -7.23 -12.12
C GLY A 236 -20.25 -7.58 -12.71
N VAL A 237 -19.79 -6.73 -13.59
CA VAL A 237 -18.46 -6.81 -14.19
C VAL A 237 -17.87 -5.41 -14.27
N ARG A 238 -16.58 -5.29 -13.99
CA ARG A 238 -15.80 -4.06 -14.14
C ARG A 238 -14.58 -4.37 -15.01
N ALA A 239 -14.38 -3.57 -16.04
CA ALA A 239 -13.19 -3.57 -16.88
C ALA A 239 -12.30 -2.39 -16.44
N GLU A 240 -11.02 -2.63 -16.21
CA GLU A 240 -10.05 -1.61 -15.82
C GLU A 240 -8.83 -1.64 -16.74
N GLY A 241 -8.53 -0.50 -17.35
CA GLY A 241 -7.28 -0.23 -18.05
C GLY A 241 -6.39 0.67 -17.19
N THR A 242 -5.13 0.33 -17.03
CA THR A 242 -4.15 1.14 -16.29
C THR A 242 -2.93 1.38 -17.14
N SER A 243 -2.50 2.64 -17.25
CA SER A 243 -1.21 3.04 -17.85
C SER A 243 -0.35 3.64 -16.75
N LEU A 244 0.85 3.12 -16.60
CA LEU A 244 1.83 3.52 -15.60
C LEU A 244 3.12 3.99 -16.28
N ASN A 245 3.62 5.14 -15.88
CA ASN A 245 4.88 5.70 -16.31
C ASN A 245 5.74 6.03 -15.10
N ALA A 246 6.94 5.46 -15.02
CA ALA A 246 7.94 5.70 -13.98
C ALA A 246 9.16 6.37 -14.59
N GLU A 247 9.58 7.47 -14.01
CA GLU A 247 10.69 8.31 -14.47
C GLU A 247 11.67 8.53 -13.34
N PHE A 248 12.95 8.28 -13.63
CA PHE A 248 14.09 8.52 -12.75
C PHE A 248 14.95 9.61 -13.37
N ALA A 249 14.88 10.84 -12.85
CA ALA A 249 15.59 11.97 -13.45
C ALA A 249 17.10 11.80 -13.43
N LYS A 250 17.65 11.06 -12.45
CA LYS A 250 19.09 10.80 -12.31
C LYS A 250 19.57 9.49 -12.95
N ALA A 251 18.65 8.63 -13.37
CA ALA A 251 18.90 7.36 -14.05
C ALA A 251 17.86 7.12 -15.15
N PRO A 252 17.87 7.91 -16.23
CA PRO A 252 16.83 7.84 -17.28
C PRO A 252 16.76 6.47 -17.99
N GLU A 253 17.84 5.69 -17.97
CA GLU A 253 17.92 4.32 -18.47
C GLU A 253 17.04 3.34 -17.69
N GLU A 254 16.64 3.70 -16.49
CA GLU A 254 15.75 2.90 -15.62
C GLU A 254 14.27 3.28 -15.78
N ASN A 255 13.97 4.29 -16.62
CA ASN A 255 12.60 4.66 -16.92
C ASN A 255 11.84 3.49 -17.52
N PHE A 256 10.63 3.27 -17.06
CA PHE A 256 9.79 2.20 -17.61
C PHE A 256 8.33 2.62 -17.71
N LYS A 257 7.63 1.93 -18.62
CA LYS A 257 6.18 2.04 -18.78
C LYS A 257 5.57 0.65 -18.75
N THR A 258 4.44 0.53 -18.10
CA THR A 258 3.67 -0.71 -18.10
C THR A 258 2.19 -0.42 -18.20
N ASN A 259 1.44 -1.35 -18.80
CA ASN A 259 0.01 -1.25 -18.96
C ASN A 259 -0.64 -2.54 -18.46
N TYR A 260 -1.79 -2.40 -17.79
CA TYR A 260 -2.58 -3.51 -17.32
C TYR A 260 -3.99 -3.43 -17.89
N PHE A 261 -4.58 -4.58 -18.13
CA PHE A 261 -6.01 -4.68 -18.43
C PHE A 261 -6.60 -5.82 -17.61
N ASP A 262 -7.57 -5.50 -16.79
CA ASP A 262 -8.18 -6.44 -15.87
C ASP A 262 -9.70 -6.43 -16.01
N VAL A 263 -10.31 -7.62 -15.94
CA VAL A 263 -11.76 -7.81 -15.86
C VAL A 263 -12.10 -8.39 -14.50
N VAL A 264 -12.98 -7.71 -13.77
CA VAL A 264 -13.26 -7.96 -12.36
C VAL A 264 -14.75 -8.29 -12.18
N PRO A 265 -15.13 -9.57 -12.20
CA PRO A 265 -16.51 -10.00 -11.98
C PRO A 265 -16.87 -10.03 -10.50
N ASN A 266 -18.17 -9.86 -10.21
CA ASN A 266 -18.78 -10.12 -8.93
C ASN A 266 -20.19 -10.71 -9.11
N ALA A 267 -20.63 -11.53 -8.16
CA ALA A 267 -21.97 -12.09 -8.15
C ALA A 267 -22.45 -12.31 -6.71
N THR A 268 -23.73 -12.12 -6.47
CA THR A 268 -24.35 -12.42 -5.18
C THR A 268 -25.71 -13.07 -5.44
N LEU A 269 -25.96 -14.19 -4.78
CA LEU A 269 -27.26 -14.85 -4.73
C LEU A 269 -27.76 -14.79 -3.28
N THR A 270 -29.02 -14.42 -3.11
CA THR A 270 -29.69 -14.40 -1.80
C THR A 270 -30.96 -15.23 -1.89
N TYR A 271 -31.22 -15.96 -0.81
CA TYR A 271 -32.47 -16.72 -0.68
C TYR A 271 -33.08 -16.45 0.71
N GLN A 272 -34.28 -15.89 0.70
CA GLN A 272 -35.07 -15.63 1.90
C GLN A 272 -35.84 -16.89 2.27
N LEU A 273 -35.37 -17.59 3.31
CA LEU A 273 -36.05 -18.81 3.82
C LEU A 273 -37.41 -18.46 4.40
N ASP A 274 -37.41 -17.50 5.32
CA ASP A 274 -38.57 -16.89 5.97
C ASP A 274 -38.31 -15.41 6.30
N MET A 275 -39.25 -14.72 6.94
CA MET A 275 -39.12 -13.29 7.28
C MET A 275 -37.90 -12.97 8.16
N SER A 276 -37.34 -13.96 8.84
CA SER A 276 -36.26 -13.81 9.82
C SER A 276 -34.96 -14.53 9.40
N SER A 277 -34.96 -15.29 8.32
CA SER A 277 -33.85 -16.15 7.94
C SER A 277 -33.45 -15.98 6.48
N GLN A 278 -32.16 -15.78 6.21
CA GLN A 278 -31.61 -15.55 4.87
C GLN A 278 -30.34 -16.35 4.65
N LEU A 279 -30.20 -16.87 3.46
CA LEU A 279 -28.96 -17.42 2.90
C LEU A 279 -28.39 -16.42 1.87
N ARG A 280 -27.08 -16.27 1.86
CA ARG A 280 -26.35 -15.46 0.87
C ARG A 280 -25.10 -16.19 0.42
N LEU A 281 -24.95 -16.35 -0.89
CA LEU A 281 -23.74 -16.81 -1.55
C LEU A 281 -23.16 -15.65 -2.36
N GLY A 282 -21.92 -15.30 -2.12
CA GLY A 282 -21.23 -14.22 -2.82
C GLY A 282 -19.94 -14.70 -3.47
N TYR A 283 -19.64 -14.18 -4.63
CA TYR A 283 -18.35 -14.25 -5.28
C TYR A 283 -17.88 -12.84 -5.61
N ASN A 284 -16.64 -12.51 -5.28
CA ASN A 284 -16.02 -11.28 -5.72
C ASN A 284 -14.56 -11.50 -6.06
N MET A 285 -14.13 -10.88 -7.15
CA MET A 285 -12.73 -10.73 -7.49
C MET A 285 -12.26 -9.34 -7.10
N ARG A 286 -11.01 -9.24 -6.65
CA ARG A 286 -10.30 -7.97 -6.45
C ARG A 286 -8.95 -8.05 -7.12
N ILE A 287 -8.50 -6.93 -7.68
CA ILE A 287 -7.17 -6.81 -8.25
C ILE A 287 -6.30 -5.96 -7.34
N GLN A 288 -5.04 -6.37 -7.19
CA GLN A 288 -4.00 -5.59 -6.57
C GLN A 288 -2.86 -5.44 -7.57
N ARG A 289 -2.63 -4.22 -8.02
CA ARG A 289 -1.53 -3.92 -8.92
C ARG A 289 -0.22 -3.94 -8.16
N PRO A 290 0.89 -4.39 -8.80
CA PRO A 290 2.20 -4.30 -8.18
C PRO A 290 2.50 -2.87 -7.75
N GLY A 291 2.91 -2.70 -6.49
CA GLY A 291 3.41 -1.42 -6.02
C GLY A 291 4.75 -1.09 -6.66
N ILE A 292 5.12 0.18 -6.68
CA ILE A 292 6.36 0.66 -7.31
C ILE A 292 7.62 -0.06 -6.79
N TRP A 293 7.62 -0.49 -5.53
CA TRP A 293 8.71 -1.27 -4.95
C TRP A 293 8.97 -2.61 -5.65
N TYR A 294 7.90 -3.24 -6.14
CA TYR A 294 7.99 -4.51 -6.86
C TYR A 294 8.36 -4.31 -8.33
N LEU A 295 8.03 -3.13 -8.88
CA LEU A 295 8.25 -2.80 -10.29
C LEU A 295 9.60 -2.12 -10.54
N ASN A 296 10.17 -1.48 -9.52
CA ASN A 296 11.37 -0.66 -9.67
C ASN A 296 12.58 -1.51 -10.08
N PRO A 297 13.12 -1.36 -11.32
CA PRO A 297 14.28 -2.12 -11.78
C PRO A 297 15.59 -1.67 -11.16
N TYR A 298 15.60 -0.56 -10.42
CA TYR A 298 16.79 -0.04 -9.76
C TYR A 298 17.40 -1.07 -8.83
N LEU A 299 18.70 -1.35 -9.03
CA LEU A 299 19.45 -2.25 -8.20
C LEU A 299 19.85 -1.57 -6.90
N ASN A 300 19.09 -1.81 -5.85
CA ASN A 300 19.44 -1.32 -4.51
C ASN A 300 20.56 -2.20 -3.93
N ASN A 301 21.78 -1.68 -3.98
CA ASN A 301 23.00 -2.28 -3.44
C ASN A 301 23.57 -1.47 -2.26
N ILE A 302 22.74 -0.69 -1.57
CA ILE A 302 23.12 0.09 -0.39
C ILE A 302 23.78 -0.82 0.65
N ASP A 303 23.18 -1.98 0.89
CA ASP A 303 23.81 -3.06 1.64
C ASP A 303 24.35 -4.10 0.63
N PRO A 304 25.69 -4.22 0.46
CA PRO A 304 26.27 -5.20 -0.45
C PRO A 304 25.90 -6.65 -0.10
N GLN A 305 25.46 -6.90 1.12
CA GLN A 305 25.02 -8.22 1.58
C GLN A 305 23.53 -8.47 1.34
N ARG A 306 22.76 -7.41 1.01
CA ARG A 306 21.31 -7.46 0.78
C ARG A 306 20.92 -6.64 -0.45
N ILE A 307 21.28 -7.13 -1.61
CA ILE A 307 20.94 -6.48 -2.88
C ILE A 307 19.48 -6.79 -3.21
N SER A 308 18.71 -5.80 -3.63
CA SER A 308 17.32 -5.98 -4.05
C SER A 308 17.02 -5.26 -5.36
N GLN A 309 16.16 -5.87 -6.17
CA GLN A 309 15.70 -5.35 -7.45
C GLN A 309 14.25 -5.75 -7.68
N GLY A 310 13.45 -4.86 -8.23
CA GLY A 310 12.08 -5.15 -8.66
C GLY A 310 12.02 -5.70 -10.08
N ASN A 311 10.82 -6.13 -10.47
CA ASN A 311 10.54 -6.63 -11.82
C ASN A 311 9.43 -5.79 -12.47
N PRO A 312 9.72 -4.95 -13.48
CA PRO A 312 8.72 -4.11 -14.15
C PRO A 312 7.67 -4.89 -14.95
N ASN A 313 7.89 -6.20 -15.20
CA ASN A 313 7.01 -7.07 -15.96
C ASN A 313 6.00 -7.85 -15.10
N LEU A 314 5.81 -7.48 -13.83
CA LEU A 314 4.81 -8.10 -12.99
C LEU A 314 3.39 -7.72 -13.42
N ASP A 315 2.49 -8.71 -13.44
CA ASP A 315 1.06 -8.51 -13.65
C ASP A 315 0.31 -8.23 -12.35
N SER A 316 -0.97 -7.82 -12.48
CA SER A 316 -1.86 -7.62 -11.34
C SER A 316 -2.15 -8.94 -10.61
N GLU A 317 -2.07 -8.91 -9.30
CA GLU A 317 -2.54 -9.99 -8.43
C GLU A 317 -4.08 -10.01 -8.43
N LYS A 318 -4.68 -11.20 -8.54
CA LYS A 318 -6.13 -11.41 -8.57
C LYS A 318 -6.57 -12.25 -7.38
N SER A 319 -7.19 -11.58 -6.40
CA SER A 319 -7.75 -12.23 -5.22
C SER A 319 -9.22 -12.54 -5.43
N ASN A 320 -9.58 -13.82 -5.34
CA ASN A 320 -10.92 -14.34 -5.51
C ASN A 320 -11.47 -14.77 -4.17
N ASN A 321 -12.65 -14.31 -3.82
CA ASN A 321 -13.32 -14.65 -2.59
C ASN A 321 -14.71 -15.20 -2.85
N VAL A 322 -14.99 -16.40 -2.35
CA VAL A 322 -16.31 -17.01 -2.28
C VAL A 322 -16.76 -17.00 -0.83
N ASN A 323 -17.92 -16.45 -0.55
CA ASN A 323 -18.46 -16.38 0.79
C ASN A 323 -19.90 -16.92 0.84
N PHE A 324 -20.17 -17.68 1.87
CA PHE A 324 -21.51 -18.19 2.21
C PHE A 324 -21.88 -17.65 3.58
N ASN A 325 -23.08 -17.06 3.69
CA ASN A 325 -23.59 -16.52 4.93
C ASN A 325 -25.01 -17.04 5.17
N PHE A 326 -25.25 -17.47 6.40
CA PHE A 326 -26.57 -17.75 6.93
C PHE A 326 -26.84 -16.81 8.09
N SER A 327 -27.98 -16.13 8.06
CA SER A 327 -28.44 -15.29 9.15
C SER A 327 -29.87 -15.66 9.56
N LYS A 328 -30.11 -15.74 10.85
CA LYS A 328 -31.43 -15.91 11.46
C LYS A 328 -31.61 -15.03 12.67
N PHE A 329 -32.70 -14.29 12.70
CA PHE A 329 -33.07 -13.41 13.80
C PHE A 329 -34.40 -13.88 14.39
N ALA A 330 -34.40 -14.34 15.63
CA ALA A 330 -35.61 -14.71 16.36
C ALA A 330 -35.72 -13.85 17.64
N GLN A 331 -36.91 -13.80 18.23
CA GLN A 331 -37.15 -12.97 19.42
C GLN A 331 -36.18 -13.24 20.58
N LYS A 332 -35.68 -14.46 20.71
CA LYS A 332 -34.85 -14.89 21.85
C LYS A 332 -33.39 -15.19 21.46
N PHE A 333 -33.06 -15.26 20.18
CA PHE A 333 -31.72 -15.57 19.72
C PHE A 333 -31.45 -15.04 18.30
N SER A 334 -30.19 -14.78 17.99
CA SER A 334 -29.72 -14.53 16.64
C SER A 334 -28.58 -15.48 16.31
N ILE A 335 -28.57 -16.01 15.09
CA ILE A 335 -27.50 -16.84 14.56
C ILE A 335 -26.97 -16.19 13.30
N ASN A 336 -25.66 -15.99 13.23
CA ASN A 336 -24.94 -15.62 12.03
C ASN A 336 -23.82 -16.63 11.82
N ALA A 337 -23.86 -17.36 10.72
CA ALA A 337 -22.80 -18.28 10.33
C ALA A 337 -22.23 -17.83 9.00
N SER A 338 -20.91 -17.78 8.92
CA SER A 338 -20.21 -17.41 7.69
C SER A 338 -19.09 -18.39 7.38
N LEU A 339 -18.95 -18.72 6.09
CA LEU A 339 -17.83 -19.47 5.55
C LEU A 339 -17.26 -18.68 4.39
N SER A 340 -15.94 -18.49 4.39
CA SER A 340 -15.24 -17.77 3.33
C SER A 340 -14.07 -18.59 2.82
N TYR A 341 -13.92 -18.63 1.51
CA TYR A 341 -12.77 -19.22 0.84
C TYR A 341 -12.13 -18.20 -0.08
N THR A 342 -10.85 -17.93 0.14
CA THR A 342 -10.09 -16.98 -0.67
C THR A 342 -8.93 -17.70 -1.35
N PHE A 343 -8.76 -17.45 -2.64
CA PHE A 343 -7.60 -17.90 -3.40
C PHE A 343 -7.06 -16.77 -4.27
N VAL A 344 -5.75 -16.77 -4.50
CA VAL A 344 -5.05 -15.70 -5.18
C VAL A 344 -4.33 -16.25 -6.42
N ASN A 345 -4.54 -15.59 -7.55
CA ASN A 345 -3.81 -15.86 -8.79
C ASN A 345 -2.79 -14.74 -9.01
N ASN A 346 -1.62 -15.07 -9.56
CA ASN A 346 -0.49 -14.17 -9.77
C ASN A 346 -0.05 -13.48 -8.48
N ALA A 347 0.01 -14.20 -7.36
CA ALA A 347 0.50 -13.66 -6.11
C ALA A 347 1.92 -13.11 -6.29
N ILE A 348 2.15 -11.89 -5.81
CA ILE A 348 3.45 -11.23 -5.88
C ILE A 348 4.26 -11.66 -4.67
N GLU A 349 5.33 -12.39 -4.91
CA GLU A 349 6.20 -12.91 -3.86
C GLU A 349 7.61 -12.35 -3.99
N ARG A 350 8.25 -12.14 -2.85
CA ARG A 350 9.68 -11.83 -2.77
C ARG A 350 10.43 -13.12 -2.48
N TYR A 351 11.43 -13.42 -3.28
CA TYR A 351 12.36 -14.50 -3.00
C TYR A 351 13.79 -13.97 -2.82
N THR A 352 14.58 -14.67 -2.04
CA THR A 352 15.98 -14.32 -1.80
C THR A 352 16.87 -15.40 -2.40
N ILE A 353 17.79 -14.99 -3.29
CA ILE A 353 18.84 -15.84 -3.81
C ILE A 353 20.07 -15.64 -2.94
N ILE A 354 20.62 -16.71 -2.40
CA ILE A 354 21.89 -16.68 -1.70
C ILE A 354 22.97 -16.98 -2.74
N ALA A 355 23.69 -15.94 -3.19
CA ALA A 355 24.84 -16.10 -4.07
C ALA A 355 26.12 -16.12 -3.20
N ASN A 356 26.97 -17.09 -3.44
CA ASN A 356 28.34 -17.03 -2.97
C ASN A 356 29.11 -16.18 -3.98
N PHE A 357 29.37 -14.94 -3.64
CA PHE A 357 30.38 -14.16 -4.38
C PHE A 357 31.75 -14.68 -3.96
N PRO A 358 32.64 -14.96 -4.92
CA PRO A 358 34.01 -15.39 -4.65
C PRO A 358 34.81 -14.35 -3.88
#